data_8e6e5197c528e8c3be024bfdacee9d03
#
_entry.id   8e6e5197c528e8c3be024bfdacee9d03
#
_cell.length_a   1.000
_cell.length_b   1.000
_cell.length_c   1.000
_cell.angle_alpha   90.00
_cell.angle_beta   90.00
_cell.angle_gamma   90.00
#
_symmetry.space_group_name_H-M   'P 1'
#
loop_
_entity.id
_entity.type
_entity.pdbx_description
1 polymer ?
#
loop_
_entity_poly.entity_id
_entity_poly.type
_entity_poly.pdbx_seq_one_letter_code
_entity_poly.pdbx_strand_id
1 'polypeptide(L)'
;MSKYFSMTTLGLYLMSCLIGNAQAADIVMTVVQQQNLGISVAPLGKNNVFSSRSFPAEIVVPVGQERVVSAPQSGLIDQLYVAAGQTVKKGQMIAHVNSPELLSLQRDYLQALTQHRLAAKSLARDTELLKDGIIPQRRFLETESMHDEASASLAQRRQALRLAGMGDAAIGKLRPESGMSSGITLTAPIDGQVLEQMVTTGQRVDVATPLYRIGHLNPLWLEIHAPLEGLPFVKVGMPVSVPKLQASGKLIAIIRNVNKSDQTLHLRAEITKGAEKLSPGQFVETQIGLGGESGETKYFSVPKSALSRQGSDTMVFMQTKTGFAPVTVKVISEQGSDAVVDAKFKGDEKIAVTGISAIKGAWMGLGGE
;
A
#
# COMPACT_ATOMS: atom_id res chain seq x y z
N MET A 1 -66.94 3.45 43.60
CA MET A 1 -67.01 4.84 44.09
C MET A 1 -66.21 5.68 43.12
N SER A 2 -66.93 6.39 42.24
CA SER A 2 -67.28 7.80 42.29
C SER A 2 -66.06 8.67 42.02
N LYS A 3 -65.95 9.54 41.10
CA LYS A 3 -66.82 10.40 40.27
C LYS A 3 -65.93 11.40 39.51
N TYR A 4 -66.25 11.65 38.26
CA TYR A 4 -66.45 12.93 37.61
C TYR A 4 -65.31 13.94 37.35
N PHE A 5 -65.20 14.29 36.09
CA PHE A 5 -65.43 15.59 35.41
C PHE A 5 -64.18 16.44 35.30
N SER A 6 -63.78 17.03 34.20
CA SER A 6 -64.46 17.92 33.25
C SER A 6 -63.60 18.23 32.03
N MET A 7 -64.26 18.33 30.95
CA MET A 7 -63.91 18.88 29.62
C MET A 7 -63.43 20.33 29.69
N THR A 8 -62.32 20.69 29.06
CA THR A 8 -62.15 22.02 28.46
C THR A 8 -61.30 21.90 27.21
N THR A 9 -61.93 22.11 26.09
CA THR A 9 -61.42 22.42 24.75
C THR A 9 -60.60 23.71 24.77
N LEU A 10 -59.35 23.65 24.27
CA LEU A 10 -58.68 24.88 23.80
C LEU A 10 -57.95 24.52 22.54
N GLY A 11 -58.42 25.14 21.44
CA GLY A 11 -57.84 24.95 20.11
C GLY A 11 -56.45 25.51 20.05
N LEU A 12 -55.52 24.68 19.53
CA LEU A 12 -54.17 25.09 19.18
C LEU A 12 -54.08 25.20 17.66
N TYR A 13 -54.04 26.41 17.19
CA TYR A 13 -53.77 26.80 15.81
C TYR A 13 -52.48 26.11 15.33
N LEU A 14 -52.64 25.25 14.33
CA LEU A 14 -51.55 24.71 13.55
C LEU A 14 -51.03 25.80 12.62
N MET A 15 -50.01 26.52 13.07
CA MET A 15 -49.21 27.41 12.23
C MET A 15 -48.18 26.56 11.49
N SER A 16 -48.57 26.03 10.31
CA SER A 16 -47.66 25.39 9.39
C SER A 16 -46.66 26.42 8.88
N CYS A 17 -45.45 26.45 9.45
CA CYS A 17 -44.32 27.09 8.83
C CYS A 17 -44.02 26.40 7.50
N LEU A 18 -44.50 26.96 6.41
CA LEU A 18 -43.98 26.77 5.08
C LEU A 18 -42.50 27.20 5.11
N ILE A 19 -41.59 26.27 5.28
CA ILE A 19 -40.18 26.45 4.94
C ILE A 19 -40.16 26.53 3.41
N GLY A 20 -40.36 27.71 2.88
CA GLY A 20 -40.15 28.00 1.47
C GLY A 20 -38.71 27.74 1.15
N ASN A 21 -38.42 26.73 0.31
CA ASN A 21 -37.18 26.67 -0.44
C ASN A 21 -37.05 28.04 -1.15
N ALA A 22 -36.15 28.88 -0.67
CA ALA A 22 -35.72 30.06 -1.38
C ALA A 22 -34.98 29.60 -2.65
N GLN A 23 -35.73 29.33 -3.69
CA GLN A 23 -35.19 29.20 -5.04
C GLN A 23 -34.64 30.58 -5.39
N ALA A 24 -33.31 30.69 -5.50
CA ALA A 24 -32.63 31.89 -5.88
C ALA A 24 -33.25 32.37 -7.22
N ALA A 25 -33.80 33.58 -7.23
CA ALA A 25 -34.49 34.15 -8.39
C ALA A 25 -33.53 34.18 -9.59
N ASP A 26 -33.97 33.65 -10.73
CA ASP A 26 -33.24 33.71 -11.99
C ASP A 26 -32.99 35.21 -12.36
N ILE A 27 -31.75 35.54 -12.65
CA ILE A 27 -31.34 36.87 -13.13
C ILE A 27 -31.59 36.88 -14.61
N VAL A 28 -32.70 37.53 -15.01
CA VAL A 28 -33.08 37.61 -16.43
C VAL A 28 -32.15 38.57 -17.15
N MET A 29 -31.45 38.08 -18.17
CA MET A 29 -30.55 38.85 -19.03
C MET A 29 -30.65 38.41 -20.48
N THR A 30 -30.95 39.34 -21.38
CA THR A 30 -30.98 39.07 -22.81
C THR A 30 -29.56 38.83 -23.34
N VAL A 31 -29.45 38.12 -24.46
CA VAL A 31 -28.15 37.84 -25.10
C VAL A 31 -27.39 39.12 -25.47
N VAL A 32 -28.12 40.17 -25.88
CA VAL A 32 -27.54 41.48 -26.21
C VAL A 32 -26.96 42.16 -24.97
N GLN A 33 -27.66 42.09 -23.84
CA GLN A 33 -27.16 42.62 -22.55
C GLN A 33 -25.91 41.84 -22.08
N GLN A 34 -25.90 40.52 -22.25
CA GLN A 34 -24.72 39.71 -21.90
C GLN A 34 -23.48 40.11 -22.71
N GLN A 35 -23.66 40.36 -24.02
CA GLN A 35 -22.58 40.81 -24.91
C GLN A 35 -22.07 42.21 -24.53
N ASN A 36 -22.99 43.15 -24.31
CA ASN A 36 -22.62 44.51 -23.94
C ASN A 36 -21.90 44.61 -22.61
N LEU A 37 -22.21 43.72 -21.68
CA LEU A 37 -21.57 43.65 -20.35
C LEU A 37 -20.30 42.77 -20.32
N GLY A 38 -19.84 42.26 -21.48
CA GLY A 38 -18.64 41.44 -21.61
C GLY A 38 -18.74 40.11 -20.85
N ILE A 39 -19.93 39.55 -20.74
CA ILE A 39 -20.17 38.29 -20.05
C ILE A 39 -19.81 37.16 -21.00
N SER A 40 -18.82 36.33 -20.62
CA SER A 40 -18.52 35.07 -21.30
C SER A 40 -18.82 33.88 -20.40
N VAL A 41 -19.23 32.78 -21.03
CA VAL A 41 -19.53 31.52 -20.35
C VAL A 41 -18.61 30.40 -20.79
N ALA A 42 -18.25 29.52 -19.88
CA ALA A 42 -17.51 28.30 -20.18
C ALA A 42 -18.26 27.05 -19.68
N PRO A 43 -18.13 25.93 -20.35
CA PRO A 43 -18.70 24.68 -19.86
C PRO A 43 -17.99 24.28 -18.55
N LEU A 44 -18.78 23.72 -17.62
CA LEU A 44 -18.22 23.12 -16.42
C LEU A 44 -17.44 21.86 -16.81
N GLY A 45 -16.14 21.82 -16.51
CA GLY A 45 -15.30 20.69 -16.88
C GLY A 45 -15.69 19.41 -16.11
N LYS A 46 -16.04 18.36 -16.85
CA LYS A 46 -16.23 16.99 -16.29
C LYS A 46 -14.87 16.33 -16.13
N ASN A 47 -14.06 16.71 -15.19
CA ASN A 47 -12.76 16.07 -15.07
C ASN A 47 -12.58 15.45 -13.68
N ASN A 48 -11.86 14.31 -13.65
CA ASN A 48 -11.21 13.81 -12.48
C ASN A 48 -10.27 14.91 -11.97
N VAL A 49 -10.79 15.73 -11.07
CA VAL A 49 -10.03 16.86 -10.55
C VAL A 49 -9.00 16.27 -9.61
N PHE A 50 -7.76 16.14 -10.08
CA PHE A 50 -6.64 15.94 -9.18
C PHE A 50 -6.42 17.25 -8.43
N SER A 51 -6.08 17.13 -7.15
CA SER A 51 -5.56 18.27 -6.42
C SER A 51 -4.41 18.82 -7.23
N SER A 52 -4.46 20.09 -7.57
CA SER A 52 -3.35 20.77 -8.19
C SER A 52 -2.17 20.96 -7.21
N ARG A 53 -2.36 20.61 -5.93
CA ARG A 53 -1.29 20.58 -4.93
C ARG A 53 -0.49 19.29 -5.08
N SER A 54 0.78 19.43 -5.45
CA SER A 54 1.71 18.31 -5.45
C SER A 54 2.22 18.06 -4.03
N PHE A 55 2.36 16.78 -3.69
CA PHE A 55 2.93 16.33 -2.44
C PHE A 55 4.21 15.56 -2.71
N PRO A 56 5.29 15.79 -1.96
CA PRO A 56 6.47 14.96 -2.05
C PRO A 56 6.15 13.55 -1.59
N ALA A 57 6.67 12.56 -2.32
CA ALA A 57 6.51 11.17 -1.99
C ALA A 57 7.78 10.38 -2.29
N GLU A 58 8.05 9.36 -1.50
CA GLU A 58 9.11 8.40 -1.73
C GLU A 58 8.52 7.09 -2.25
N ILE A 59 9.18 6.51 -3.25
CA ILE A 59 8.80 5.21 -3.81
C ILE A 59 9.45 4.12 -2.97
N VAL A 60 8.65 3.23 -2.40
CA VAL A 60 9.14 2.14 -1.56
C VAL A 60 8.59 0.78 -2.03
N VAL A 61 9.37 -0.26 -1.78
CA VAL A 61 8.90 -1.64 -1.97
C VAL A 61 7.97 -2.02 -0.82
N PRO A 62 6.79 -2.60 -1.06
CA PRO A 62 5.94 -3.10 0.01
C PRO A 62 6.68 -4.07 0.93
N VAL A 63 6.51 -3.94 2.26
CA VAL A 63 7.23 -4.74 3.27
C VAL A 63 7.12 -6.25 3.02
N GLY A 64 5.97 -6.71 2.54
CA GLY A 64 5.76 -8.12 2.20
C GLY A 64 6.49 -8.59 0.94
N GLN A 65 6.96 -7.67 0.09
CA GLN A 65 7.56 -7.94 -1.21
C GLN A 65 9.08 -7.80 -1.23
N GLU A 66 9.71 -7.54 -0.10
CA GLU A 66 11.16 -7.44 0.03
C GLU A 66 11.70 -8.55 0.94
N ARG A 67 12.85 -9.09 0.58
CA ARG A 67 13.58 -10.11 1.35
C ARG A 67 15.06 -9.78 1.35
N VAL A 68 15.63 -9.87 2.55
CA VAL A 68 17.08 -9.87 2.74
C VAL A 68 17.53 -11.31 2.79
N VAL A 69 18.49 -11.67 1.94
CA VAL A 69 19.16 -12.97 1.98
C VAL A 69 20.47 -12.79 2.72
N SER A 70 20.60 -13.50 3.85
CA SER A 70 21.76 -13.45 4.72
C SER A 70 22.49 -14.78 4.73
N ALA A 71 23.77 -14.75 5.12
CA ALA A 71 24.59 -15.94 5.29
C ALA A 71 24.05 -16.81 6.44
N PRO A 72 23.68 -18.08 6.20
CA PRO A 72 23.18 -18.96 7.26
C PRO A 72 24.31 -19.50 8.15
N GLN A 73 25.55 -19.47 7.68
CA GLN A 73 26.75 -19.87 8.38
C GLN A 73 27.91 -18.93 8.07
N SER A 74 28.89 -18.85 8.96
CA SER A 74 30.15 -18.17 8.69
C SER A 74 30.95 -18.87 7.61
N GLY A 75 31.59 -18.09 6.73
CA GLY A 75 32.33 -18.67 5.62
C GLY A 75 32.96 -17.66 4.70
N LEU A 76 33.46 -18.13 3.57
CA LEU A 76 34.03 -17.35 2.49
C LEU A 76 33.04 -17.33 1.31
N ILE A 77 32.74 -16.15 0.79
CA ILE A 77 31.97 -16.02 -0.47
C ILE A 77 32.86 -16.52 -1.62
N ASP A 78 32.54 -17.69 -2.13
CA ASP A 78 33.27 -18.32 -3.22
C ASP A 78 32.82 -17.79 -4.59
N GLN A 79 31.49 -17.67 -4.77
CA GLN A 79 30.92 -17.22 -6.03
C GLN A 79 29.62 -16.46 -5.81
N LEU A 80 29.44 -15.39 -6.59
CA LEU A 80 28.19 -14.65 -6.72
C LEU A 80 27.68 -14.82 -8.15
N TYR A 81 26.43 -15.28 -8.30
CA TYR A 81 25.84 -15.62 -9.61
C TYR A 81 25.00 -14.50 -10.19
N VAL A 82 24.65 -13.51 -9.36
CA VAL A 82 23.78 -12.40 -9.76
C VAL A 82 24.34 -11.09 -9.22
N ALA A 83 24.08 -10.01 -9.95
CA ALA A 83 24.46 -8.64 -9.58
C ALA A 83 23.23 -7.78 -9.32
N ALA A 84 23.42 -6.61 -8.67
CA ALA A 84 22.38 -5.62 -8.50
C ALA A 84 21.76 -5.21 -9.85
N GLY A 85 20.43 -5.05 -9.89
CA GLY A 85 19.65 -4.75 -11.08
C GLY A 85 19.18 -5.98 -11.86
N GLN A 86 19.72 -7.17 -11.63
CA GLN A 86 19.28 -8.39 -12.32
C GLN A 86 17.96 -8.94 -11.75
N THR A 87 17.12 -9.47 -12.64
CA THR A 87 15.90 -10.20 -12.25
C THR A 87 16.23 -11.64 -11.88
N VAL A 88 15.63 -12.12 -10.79
CA VAL A 88 15.79 -13.48 -10.29
C VAL A 88 14.45 -14.16 -10.10
N LYS A 89 14.46 -15.50 -10.23
CA LYS A 89 13.30 -16.35 -9.94
C LYS A 89 13.49 -17.04 -8.60
N LYS A 90 12.40 -17.31 -7.88
CA LYS A 90 12.40 -18.09 -6.66
C LYS A 90 13.13 -19.44 -6.89
N GLY A 91 14.08 -19.76 -6.02
CA GLY A 91 14.90 -20.97 -6.14
C GLY A 91 16.13 -20.84 -7.06
N GLN A 92 16.29 -19.72 -7.78
CA GLN A 92 17.49 -19.47 -8.58
C GLN A 92 18.71 -19.29 -7.68
N MET A 93 19.83 -19.90 -8.05
CA MET A 93 21.10 -19.74 -7.35
C MET A 93 21.58 -18.30 -7.44
N ILE A 94 21.95 -17.70 -6.29
CA ILE A 94 22.41 -16.31 -6.19
C ILE A 94 23.82 -16.19 -5.62
N ALA A 95 24.21 -17.09 -4.71
CA ALA A 95 25.55 -17.09 -4.13
C ALA A 95 25.98 -18.51 -3.74
N HIS A 96 27.29 -18.70 -3.64
CA HIS A 96 27.90 -19.87 -3.05
C HIS A 96 28.84 -19.44 -1.95
N VAL A 97 28.73 -20.11 -0.77
CA VAL A 97 29.49 -19.79 0.44
C VAL A 97 30.22 -21.05 0.91
N ASN A 98 31.50 -20.99 1.03
CA ASN A 98 32.31 -22.08 1.61
C ASN A 98 32.40 -21.94 3.13
N SER A 99 31.83 -22.89 3.87
CA SER A 99 31.78 -22.90 5.34
C SER A 99 32.44 -24.16 5.91
N PRO A 100 33.54 -24.03 6.65
CA PRO A 100 34.14 -25.15 7.39
C PRO A 100 33.18 -25.72 8.46
N GLU A 101 32.33 -24.89 9.03
CA GLU A 101 31.31 -25.28 10.01
C GLU A 101 30.33 -26.30 9.42
N LEU A 102 29.94 -26.12 8.16
CA LEU A 102 29.06 -27.06 7.46
C LEU A 102 29.65 -28.46 7.38
N LEU A 103 30.97 -28.60 7.19
CA LEU A 103 31.64 -29.91 7.19
C LEU A 103 31.51 -30.60 8.54
N SER A 104 31.65 -29.85 9.63
CA SER A 104 31.46 -30.39 10.98
C SER A 104 30.05 -30.89 11.21
N LEU A 105 29.03 -30.09 10.80
CA LEU A 105 27.63 -30.48 10.91
C LEU A 105 27.29 -31.72 10.06
N GLN A 106 27.87 -31.82 8.85
CA GLN A 106 27.70 -33.04 8.01
C GLN A 106 28.32 -34.27 8.63
N ARG A 107 29.52 -34.14 9.19
CA ARG A 107 30.20 -35.28 9.91
C ARG A 107 29.34 -35.74 11.08
N ASP A 108 28.87 -34.82 11.92
CA ASP A 108 28.06 -35.15 13.09
C ASP A 108 26.72 -35.81 12.68
N TYR A 109 26.11 -35.37 11.60
CA TYR A 109 24.90 -35.99 11.04
C TYR A 109 25.20 -37.43 10.55
N LEU A 110 26.29 -37.63 9.81
CA LEU A 110 26.67 -38.97 9.32
C LEU A 110 27.01 -39.94 10.46
N GLN A 111 27.62 -39.44 11.53
CA GLN A 111 27.87 -40.24 12.75
C GLN A 111 26.52 -40.65 13.39
N ALA A 112 25.59 -39.70 13.61
CA ALA A 112 24.25 -39.99 14.17
C ALA A 112 23.47 -40.96 13.27
N LEU A 113 23.54 -40.79 11.94
CA LEU A 113 22.90 -41.69 10.98
C LEU A 113 23.42 -43.12 11.09
N THR A 114 24.73 -43.28 11.28
CA THR A 114 25.36 -44.61 11.46
C THR A 114 24.94 -45.27 12.78
N GLN A 115 24.92 -44.50 13.88
CA GLN A 115 24.43 -44.96 15.18
C GLN A 115 22.94 -45.36 15.14
N HIS A 116 22.10 -44.55 14.53
CA HIS A 116 20.69 -44.90 14.37
C HIS A 116 20.48 -46.17 13.54
N ARG A 117 21.24 -46.35 12.45
CA ARG A 117 21.18 -47.59 11.65
C ARG A 117 21.61 -48.82 12.45
N LEU A 118 22.62 -48.71 13.31
CA LEU A 118 23.04 -49.79 14.19
C LEU A 118 21.98 -50.12 15.23
N ALA A 119 21.44 -49.08 15.91
CA ALA A 119 20.40 -49.27 16.91
C ALA A 119 19.11 -49.88 16.31
N ALA A 120 18.71 -49.44 15.10
CA ALA A 120 17.57 -49.98 14.38
C ALA A 120 17.74 -51.48 14.04
N LYS A 121 18.96 -51.89 13.60
CA LYS A 121 19.27 -53.32 13.37
C LYS A 121 19.25 -54.13 14.66
N SER A 122 19.73 -53.58 15.77
CA SER A 122 19.69 -54.23 17.07
C SER A 122 18.27 -54.39 17.57
N LEU A 123 17.44 -53.33 17.45
CA LEU A 123 16.01 -53.38 17.84
C LEU A 123 15.26 -54.44 17.01
N ALA A 124 15.44 -54.44 15.69
CA ALA A 124 14.79 -55.41 14.81
C ALA A 124 15.15 -56.85 15.21
N ARG A 125 16.42 -57.12 15.47
CA ARG A 125 16.89 -58.47 15.94
C ARG A 125 16.28 -58.82 17.31
N ASP A 126 16.35 -57.90 18.29
CA ASP A 126 15.88 -58.17 19.65
C ASP A 126 14.32 -58.27 19.70
N THR A 127 13.61 -57.64 18.78
CA THR A 127 12.16 -57.81 18.58
C THR A 127 11.84 -59.26 18.19
N GLU A 128 12.56 -59.88 17.26
CA GLU A 128 12.38 -61.28 16.87
C GLU A 128 12.76 -62.23 18.00
N LEU A 129 13.89 -61.99 18.68
CA LEU A 129 14.31 -62.82 19.81
C LEU A 129 13.36 -62.76 21.01
N LEU A 130 12.71 -61.63 21.26
CA LEU A 130 11.70 -61.49 22.29
C LEU A 130 10.42 -62.27 21.91
N LYS A 131 10.00 -62.19 20.67
CA LYS A 131 8.87 -62.91 20.12
C LYS A 131 9.05 -64.44 20.26
N ASP A 132 10.29 -64.93 20.04
CA ASP A 132 10.66 -66.32 20.18
C ASP A 132 10.93 -66.75 21.65
N GLY A 133 10.78 -65.81 22.62
CA GLY A 133 10.98 -66.09 24.05
C GLY A 133 12.47 -66.28 24.44
N ILE A 134 13.42 -65.90 23.59
CA ILE A 134 14.86 -66.12 23.78
C ILE A 134 15.49 -65.07 24.70
N ILE A 135 14.98 -63.82 24.69
CA ILE A 135 15.50 -62.75 25.53
C ILE A 135 14.42 -62.24 26.51
N PRO A 136 14.84 -61.73 27.70
CA PRO A 136 13.92 -61.13 28.64
C PRO A 136 13.45 -59.76 28.15
N GLN A 137 12.20 -59.38 28.52
CA GLN A 137 11.59 -58.08 28.16
C GLN A 137 12.48 -56.89 28.55
N ARG A 138 13.18 -56.93 29.68
CA ARG A 138 14.08 -55.85 30.10
C ARG A 138 15.13 -55.54 29.04
N ARG A 139 15.75 -56.53 28.43
CA ARG A 139 16.72 -56.34 27.37
C ARG A 139 16.15 -55.68 26.13
N PHE A 140 14.95 -56.09 25.75
CA PHE A 140 14.23 -55.45 24.64
C PHE A 140 13.98 -53.95 24.92
N LEU A 141 13.49 -53.60 26.11
CA LEU A 141 13.24 -52.20 26.50
C LEU A 141 14.55 -51.37 26.52
N GLU A 142 15.66 -51.94 26.92
CA GLU A 142 16.98 -51.30 26.84
C GLU A 142 17.38 -51.01 25.39
N THR A 143 17.16 -51.94 24.47
CA THR A 143 17.47 -51.77 23.04
C THR A 143 16.52 -50.80 22.39
N GLU A 144 15.25 -50.81 22.75
CA GLU A 144 14.23 -49.81 22.30
C GLU A 144 14.63 -48.41 22.73
N SER A 145 15.00 -48.22 24.02
CA SER A 145 15.46 -46.93 24.52
C SER A 145 16.71 -46.42 23.78
N MET A 146 17.67 -47.30 23.47
CA MET A 146 18.86 -46.94 22.69
C MET A 146 18.52 -46.53 21.25
N HIS A 147 17.53 -47.18 20.63
CA HIS A 147 17.04 -46.79 19.31
C HIS A 147 16.37 -45.43 19.34
N ASP A 148 15.54 -45.16 20.34
CA ASP A 148 14.81 -43.88 20.48
C ASP A 148 15.78 -42.71 20.73
N GLU A 149 16.82 -42.93 21.56
CA GLU A 149 17.89 -41.94 21.76
C GLU A 149 18.65 -41.65 20.46
N ALA A 150 19.02 -42.67 19.71
CA ALA A 150 19.72 -42.52 18.44
C ALA A 150 18.82 -41.82 17.37
N SER A 151 17.56 -42.14 17.40
CA SER A 151 16.53 -41.49 16.52
C SER A 151 16.41 -39.99 16.82
N ALA A 152 16.30 -39.65 18.11
CA ALA A 152 16.22 -38.22 18.54
C ALA A 152 17.50 -37.44 18.18
N SER A 153 18.69 -38.08 18.39
CA SER A 153 19.99 -37.49 18.01
C SER A 153 20.06 -37.23 16.50
N LEU A 154 19.67 -38.21 15.66
CA LEU A 154 19.65 -38.06 14.22
C LEU A 154 18.71 -36.90 13.77
N ALA A 155 17.52 -36.83 14.35
CA ALA A 155 16.58 -35.78 14.07
C ALA A 155 17.14 -34.37 14.42
N GLN A 156 17.82 -34.27 15.57
CA GLN A 156 18.48 -33.02 15.99
C GLN A 156 19.58 -32.60 15.01
N ARG A 157 20.47 -33.52 14.59
CA ARG A 157 21.56 -33.21 13.64
C ARG A 157 21.03 -32.88 12.26
N ARG A 158 19.94 -33.52 11.83
CA ARG A 158 19.24 -33.16 10.59
C ARG A 158 18.69 -31.73 10.63
N GLN A 159 18.10 -31.34 11.76
CA GLN A 159 17.61 -30.00 11.94
C GLN A 159 18.74 -28.95 11.92
N ALA A 160 19.89 -29.24 12.52
CA ALA A 160 21.06 -28.38 12.46
C ALA A 160 21.50 -28.10 11.02
N LEU A 161 21.53 -29.13 10.15
CA LEU A 161 21.88 -28.98 8.74
C LEU A 161 20.85 -28.13 7.97
N ARG A 162 19.55 -28.25 8.29
CA ARG A 162 18.52 -27.37 7.71
C ARG A 162 18.72 -25.92 8.08
N LEU A 163 19.00 -25.65 9.36
CA LEU A 163 19.29 -24.30 9.85
C LEU A 163 20.57 -23.73 9.24
N ALA A 164 21.52 -24.58 8.93
CA ALA A 164 22.74 -24.23 8.19
C ALA A 164 22.48 -23.92 6.68
N GLY A 165 21.24 -24.00 6.22
CA GLY A 165 20.86 -23.69 4.83
C GLY A 165 20.91 -24.90 3.88
N MET A 166 21.12 -26.12 4.40
CA MET A 166 21.14 -27.32 3.56
C MET A 166 19.74 -27.86 3.29
N GLY A 167 19.36 -27.96 2.03
CA GLY A 167 18.04 -28.48 1.63
C GLY A 167 17.86 -29.97 1.92
N ASP A 168 16.63 -30.42 2.20
CA ASP A 168 16.31 -31.83 2.53
C ASP A 168 16.78 -32.82 1.49
N ALA A 169 16.70 -32.47 0.21
CA ALA A 169 17.20 -33.33 -0.88
C ALA A 169 18.72 -33.54 -0.84
N ALA A 170 19.45 -32.50 -0.45
CA ALA A 170 20.91 -32.58 -0.28
C ALA A 170 21.27 -33.39 0.98
N ILE A 171 20.58 -33.18 2.10
CA ILE A 171 20.76 -33.95 3.34
C ILE A 171 20.47 -35.44 3.08
N GLY A 172 19.39 -35.75 2.34
CA GLY A 172 19.03 -37.13 1.99
C GLY A 172 20.07 -37.88 1.12
N LYS A 173 20.92 -37.13 0.41
CA LYS A 173 22.01 -37.69 -0.41
C LYS A 173 23.31 -37.89 0.34
N LEU A 174 23.45 -37.32 1.55
CA LEU A 174 24.67 -37.52 2.35
C LEU A 174 24.87 -38.99 2.67
N ARG A 175 26.07 -39.48 2.35
CA ARG A 175 26.54 -40.83 2.65
C ARG A 175 28.00 -40.73 3.11
N PRO A 176 28.48 -41.65 3.93
CA PRO A 176 29.90 -41.68 4.32
C PRO A 176 30.86 -41.73 3.12
N GLU A 177 30.41 -42.35 2.01
CA GLU A 177 31.21 -42.56 0.79
C GLU A 177 31.11 -41.37 -0.19
N SER A 178 30.05 -40.54 -0.11
CA SER A 178 29.87 -39.39 -0.97
C SER A 178 30.58 -38.19 -0.36
N GLY A 179 31.68 -37.77 -0.79
CA GLY A 179 32.45 -36.65 -0.23
C GLY A 179 31.57 -35.50 0.35
N MET A 180 32.00 -34.96 1.47
CA MET A 180 31.37 -33.83 2.12
C MET A 180 31.68 -32.52 1.36
N SER A 181 30.72 -31.63 1.21
CA SER A 181 30.93 -30.35 0.57
C SER A 181 30.90 -29.23 1.62
N SER A 182 31.90 -28.35 1.60
CA SER A 182 31.90 -27.13 2.43
C SER A 182 30.94 -26.05 1.90
N GLY A 183 30.45 -26.22 0.66
CA GLY A 183 29.72 -25.21 -0.05
C GLY A 183 28.23 -25.21 0.25
N ILE A 184 27.70 -24.01 0.58
CA ILE A 184 26.28 -23.71 0.72
C ILE A 184 25.86 -22.90 -0.49
N THR A 185 24.91 -23.40 -1.27
CA THR A 185 24.30 -22.62 -2.36
C THR A 185 23.08 -21.90 -1.83
N LEU A 186 23.13 -20.59 -1.89
CA LEU A 186 22.00 -19.72 -1.54
C LEU A 186 21.13 -19.46 -2.75
N THR A 187 19.83 -19.47 -2.53
CA THR A 187 18.84 -19.27 -3.61
C THR A 187 17.93 -18.07 -3.30
N ALA A 188 17.39 -17.46 -4.34
CA ALA A 188 16.42 -16.39 -4.20
C ALA A 188 15.13 -16.91 -3.53
N PRO A 189 14.65 -16.27 -2.44
CA PRO A 189 13.46 -16.72 -1.71
C PRO A 189 12.15 -16.32 -2.42
N ILE A 190 12.19 -15.31 -3.29
CA ILE A 190 11.06 -14.76 -4.05
C ILE A 190 11.47 -14.46 -5.48
N ASP A 191 10.48 -14.35 -6.39
CA ASP A 191 10.67 -13.72 -7.68
C ASP A 191 10.83 -12.21 -7.51
N GLY A 192 11.73 -11.58 -8.27
CA GLY A 192 11.94 -10.14 -8.14
C GLY A 192 13.25 -9.67 -8.77
N GLN A 193 13.67 -8.47 -8.39
CA GLN A 193 14.93 -7.87 -8.80
C GLN A 193 15.88 -7.77 -7.61
N VAL A 194 17.16 -8.00 -7.85
CA VAL A 194 18.23 -7.74 -6.89
C VAL A 194 18.36 -6.22 -6.74
N LEU A 195 17.88 -5.69 -5.62
CA LEU A 195 17.93 -4.25 -5.32
C LEU A 195 19.33 -3.84 -4.89
N GLU A 196 19.99 -4.70 -4.12
CA GLU A 196 21.29 -4.41 -3.56
C GLU A 196 22.11 -5.69 -3.38
N GLN A 197 23.39 -5.59 -3.71
CA GLN A 197 24.42 -6.61 -3.42
C GLN A 197 25.35 -5.98 -2.37
N MET A 198 25.42 -6.61 -1.18
CA MET A 198 26.12 -6.06 -0.01
C MET A 198 27.48 -6.70 0.24
N VAL A 199 27.87 -7.68 -0.59
CA VAL A 199 29.11 -8.45 -0.43
C VAL A 199 29.84 -8.62 -1.77
N THR A 200 31.11 -8.99 -1.68
CA THR A 200 31.97 -9.29 -2.84
C THR A 200 32.52 -10.70 -2.78
N THR A 201 32.87 -11.25 -3.95
CA THR A 201 33.58 -12.55 -4.03
C THR A 201 34.92 -12.48 -3.31
N GLY A 202 35.27 -13.51 -2.56
CA GLY A 202 36.46 -13.54 -1.71
C GLY A 202 36.28 -12.89 -0.33
N GLN A 203 35.14 -12.31 -0.04
CA GLN A 203 34.84 -11.73 1.27
C GLN A 203 34.49 -12.83 2.29
N ARG A 204 35.01 -12.70 3.50
CA ARG A 204 34.60 -13.51 4.66
C ARG A 204 33.33 -12.86 5.27
N VAL A 205 32.38 -13.73 5.60
CA VAL A 205 31.10 -13.31 6.21
C VAL A 205 30.82 -14.12 7.46
N ASP A 206 30.14 -13.50 8.42
CA ASP A 206 29.64 -14.14 9.62
C ASP A 206 28.18 -14.55 9.46
N VAL A 207 27.68 -15.36 10.39
CA VAL A 207 26.26 -15.74 10.45
C VAL A 207 25.38 -14.49 10.47
N ALA A 208 24.28 -14.53 9.72
CA ALA A 208 23.33 -13.44 9.56
C ALA A 208 23.84 -12.19 8.83
N THR A 209 25.07 -12.18 8.29
CA THR A 209 25.55 -11.10 7.43
C THR A 209 24.64 -10.99 6.20
N PRO A 210 24.05 -9.82 5.91
CA PRO A 210 23.22 -9.62 4.73
C PRO A 210 24.08 -9.65 3.45
N LEU A 211 23.62 -10.42 2.46
CA LEU A 211 24.32 -10.61 1.18
C LEU A 211 23.60 -9.91 0.04
N TYR A 212 22.29 -10.07 -0.02
CA TYR A 212 21.43 -9.50 -1.04
C TYR A 212 20.13 -8.97 -0.47
N ARG A 213 19.63 -7.91 -1.09
CA ARG A 213 18.27 -7.44 -0.92
C ARG A 213 17.52 -7.64 -2.24
N ILE A 214 16.44 -8.42 -2.20
CA ILE A 214 15.63 -8.79 -3.37
C ILE A 214 14.22 -8.26 -3.15
N GLY A 215 13.68 -7.54 -4.14
CA GLY A 215 12.34 -6.96 -4.08
C GLY A 215 11.51 -7.29 -5.30
N HIS A 216 10.21 -7.53 -5.06
CA HIS A 216 9.21 -7.59 -6.12
C HIS A 216 8.68 -6.18 -6.37
N LEU A 217 8.82 -5.67 -7.60
CA LEU A 217 8.61 -4.25 -7.91
C LEU A 217 7.20 -3.91 -8.43
N ASN A 218 6.25 -4.83 -8.34
CA ASN A 218 4.88 -4.59 -8.77
C ASN A 218 3.88 -5.33 -7.86
N PRO A 219 2.98 -4.58 -7.16
CA PRO A 219 2.89 -3.12 -7.10
C PRO A 219 4.02 -2.47 -6.27
N LEU A 220 4.25 -1.19 -6.47
CA LEU A 220 5.08 -0.35 -5.59
C LEU A 220 4.19 0.54 -4.71
N TRP A 221 4.73 0.99 -3.59
CA TRP A 221 4.06 1.97 -2.75
C TRP A 221 4.69 3.36 -2.89
N LEU A 222 3.85 4.39 -2.71
CA LEU A 222 4.27 5.76 -2.46
C LEU A 222 4.03 6.09 -0.99
N GLU A 223 5.06 6.51 -0.30
CA GLU A 223 4.95 7.16 1.00
C GLU A 223 4.90 8.66 0.79
N ILE A 224 3.70 9.23 0.94
CA ILE A 224 3.40 10.62 0.62
C ILE A 224 3.44 11.43 1.91
N HIS A 225 4.18 12.54 1.91
CA HIS A 225 4.27 13.47 3.02
C HIS A 225 3.31 14.64 2.78
N ALA A 226 2.20 14.68 3.52
CA ALA A 226 1.18 15.68 3.34
C ALA A 226 1.05 16.58 4.59
N PRO A 227 1.09 17.93 4.43
CA PRO A 227 0.84 18.85 5.53
C PRO A 227 -0.56 18.69 6.10
N LEU A 228 -0.72 18.84 7.40
CA LEU A 228 -2.00 18.68 8.11
C LEU A 228 -3.14 19.56 7.55
N GLU A 229 -2.80 20.74 7.04
CA GLU A 229 -3.76 21.73 6.51
C GLU A 229 -4.52 21.28 5.26
N GLY A 230 -4.05 20.26 4.54
CA GLY A 230 -4.68 19.74 3.31
C GLY A 230 -5.49 18.47 3.47
N LEU A 231 -5.61 17.93 4.69
CA LEU A 231 -6.06 16.56 4.95
C LEU A 231 -7.55 16.34 5.25
N PRO A 232 -8.40 17.34 5.57
CA PRO A 232 -9.82 17.07 5.90
C PRO A 232 -10.58 16.33 4.80
N PHE A 233 -10.06 16.33 3.58
CA PHE A 233 -10.73 15.78 2.40
C PHE A 233 -10.11 14.48 1.89
N VAL A 234 -8.96 14.05 2.44
CA VAL A 234 -8.27 12.85 1.98
C VAL A 234 -8.91 11.61 2.59
N LYS A 235 -9.26 10.64 1.73
CA LYS A 235 -9.86 9.36 2.11
C LYS A 235 -9.13 8.21 1.43
N VAL A 236 -9.09 7.05 2.10
CA VAL A 236 -8.64 5.80 1.49
C VAL A 236 -9.50 5.49 0.25
N GLY A 237 -8.87 4.97 -0.80
CA GLY A 237 -9.50 4.71 -2.10
C GLY A 237 -9.37 5.86 -3.11
N MET A 238 -8.96 7.05 -2.69
CA MET A 238 -8.75 8.17 -3.62
C MET A 238 -7.67 7.83 -4.65
N PRO A 239 -7.86 8.26 -5.92
CA PRO A 239 -6.86 8.06 -6.96
C PRO A 239 -5.61 8.92 -6.66
N VAL A 240 -4.45 8.33 -6.94
CA VAL A 240 -3.14 8.99 -6.80
C VAL A 240 -2.42 8.89 -8.14
N SER A 241 -1.73 9.94 -8.54
CA SER A 241 -0.96 9.98 -9.78
C SER A 241 0.42 10.58 -9.56
N VAL A 242 1.38 10.10 -10.36
CA VAL A 242 2.72 10.68 -10.53
C VAL A 242 2.82 11.19 -11.96
N PRO A 243 2.43 12.45 -12.24
CA PRO A 243 2.24 12.93 -13.61
C PRO A 243 3.49 12.84 -14.46
N LYS A 244 4.67 13.18 -13.91
CA LYS A 244 5.95 13.16 -14.63
C LYS A 244 6.33 11.76 -15.16
N LEU A 245 5.90 10.70 -14.46
CA LEU A 245 6.22 9.31 -14.80
C LEU A 245 5.03 8.54 -15.37
N GLN A 246 3.86 9.21 -15.50
CA GLN A 246 2.61 8.61 -15.99
C GLN A 246 2.20 7.36 -15.18
N ALA A 247 2.54 7.34 -13.89
CA ALA A 247 2.15 6.29 -12.99
C ALA A 247 0.92 6.69 -12.18
N SER A 248 0.09 5.70 -11.85
CA SER A 248 -1.15 5.94 -11.11
C SER A 248 -1.55 4.75 -10.25
N GLY A 249 -2.32 5.04 -9.22
CA GLY A 249 -2.79 4.06 -8.26
C GLY A 249 -3.85 4.62 -7.34
N LYS A 250 -3.99 4.04 -6.15
CA LYS A 250 -4.99 4.42 -5.15
C LYS A 250 -4.35 4.57 -3.78
N LEU A 251 -4.89 5.50 -2.99
CA LEU A 251 -4.51 5.66 -1.59
C LEU A 251 -5.04 4.46 -0.79
N ILE A 252 -4.13 3.75 -0.09
CA ILE A 252 -4.47 2.54 0.67
C ILE A 252 -4.47 2.77 2.18
N ALA A 253 -3.75 3.79 2.67
CA ALA A 253 -3.71 4.07 4.10
C ALA A 253 -3.44 5.54 4.41
N ILE A 254 -3.98 6.00 5.54
CA ILE A 254 -3.69 7.28 6.17
C ILE A 254 -3.08 6.96 7.53
N ILE A 255 -1.79 7.22 7.70
CA ILE A 255 -1.05 6.93 8.92
C ILE A 255 -1.17 8.15 9.83
N ARG A 256 -2.03 8.05 10.84
CA ARG A 256 -2.36 9.15 11.77
C ARG A 256 -1.26 9.42 12.82
N ASN A 257 -0.01 9.21 12.44
CA ASN A 257 1.13 9.58 13.27
C ASN A 257 1.84 10.77 12.60
N VAL A 258 1.80 11.92 13.27
CA VAL A 258 2.45 13.12 12.75
C VAL A 258 3.95 12.97 12.98
N ASN A 259 4.71 13.09 11.92
CA ASN A 259 6.16 13.14 12.02
C ASN A 259 6.57 14.44 12.75
N LYS A 260 7.30 14.30 13.84
CA LYS A 260 7.70 15.43 14.68
C LYS A 260 8.69 16.39 14.03
N SER A 261 9.44 15.90 13.02
CA SER A 261 10.49 16.67 12.36
C SER A 261 9.93 17.63 11.30
N ASP A 262 8.88 17.26 10.58
CA ASP A 262 8.34 18.01 9.45
C ASP A 262 6.84 18.36 9.56
N GLN A 263 6.19 17.97 10.67
CA GLN A 263 4.76 18.21 10.95
C GLN A 263 3.83 17.68 9.84
N THR A 264 4.27 16.62 9.11
CA THR A 264 3.46 16.00 8.06
C THR A 264 2.76 14.74 8.53
N LEU A 265 1.66 14.41 7.90
CA LEU A 265 1.02 13.10 7.94
C LEU A 265 1.55 12.24 6.80
N HIS A 266 1.79 10.98 7.10
CA HIS A 266 2.18 10.01 6.10
C HIS A 266 0.94 9.35 5.49
N LEU A 267 0.83 9.44 4.18
CA LEU A 267 -0.19 8.75 3.40
C LEU A 267 0.51 7.66 2.59
N ARG A 268 -0.15 6.52 2.41
CA ARG A 268 0.39 5.44 1.58
C ARG A 268 -0.53 5.16 0.42
N ALA A 269 0.03 5.18 -0.79
CA ALA A 269 -0.67 4.79 -2.00
C ALA A 269 -0.02 3.56 -2.65
N GLU A 270 -0.83 2.74 -3.30
CA GLU A 270 -0.37 1.60 -4.09
C GLU A 270 -0.43 1.98 -5.57
N ILE A 271 0.70 1.84 -6.26
CA ILE A 271 0.82 2.11 -7.68
C ILE A 271 0.75 0.80 -8.46
N THR A 272 -0.28 0.69 -9.29
CA THR A 272 -0.54 -0.50 -10.11
C THR A 272 -0.32 -0.27 -11.60
N LYS A 273 -0.39 0.98 -12.06
CA LYS A 273 -0.13 1.35 -13.47
C LYS A 273 1.12 2.21 -13.57
N GLY A 274 2.04 1.85 -14.47
CA GLY A 274 3.29 2.59 -14.66
C GLY A 274 4.35 2.31 -13.59
N ALA A 275 4.20 1.26 -12.78
CA ALA A 275 5.16 0.89 -11.74
C ALA A 275 6.56 0.57 -12.32
N GLU A 276 6.61 0.08 -13.56
CA GLU A 276 7.85 -0.24 -14.28
C GLU A 276 8.74 0.99 -14.58
N LYS A 277 8.17 2.19 -14.46
CA LYS A 277 8.89 3.47 -14.65
C LYS A 277 9.43 4.05 -13.35
N LEU A 278 9.13 3.40 -12.23
CA LEU A 278 9.44 3.86 -10.89
C LEU A 278 10.63 3.07 -10.33
N SER A 279 11.47 3.75 -9.58
CA SER A 279 12.61 3.13 -8.88
C SER A 279 12.45 3.29 -7.37
N PRO A 280 12.58 2.21 -6.58
CA PRO A 280 12.59 2.30 -5.12
C PRO A 280 13.64 3.29 -4.61
N GLY A 281 13.31 4.07 -3.60
CA GLY A 281 14.15 5.14 -3.05
C GLY A 281 14.10 6.46 -3.84
N GLN A 282 13.37 6.51 -4.96
CA GLN A 282 13.21 7.75 -5.74
C GLN A 282 12.18 8.66 -5.08
N PHE A 283 12.50 9.96 -4.98
CA PHE A 283 11.55 11.00 -4.60
C PHE A 283 10.83 11.54 -5.82
N VAL A 284 9.51 11.64 -5.71
CA VAL A 284 8.62 12.10 -6.77
C VAL A 284 7.59 13.08 -6.24
N GLU A 285 7.04 13.91 -7.14
CA GLU A 285 5.86 14.71 -6.86
C GLU A 285 4.61 13.94 -7.26
N THR A 286 3.69 13.79 -6.32
CA THR A 286 2.43 13.08 -6.52
C THR A 286 1.23 14.00 -6.33
N GLN A 287 0.14 13.71 -7.02
CA GLN A 287 -1.13 14.39 -6.91
C GLN A 287 -2.21 13.41 -6.43
N ILE A 288 -3.05 13.87 -5.51
CA ILE A 288 -4.17 13.09 -4.99
C ILE A 288 -5.45 13.60 -5.65
N GLY A 289 -6.21 12.69 -6.28
CA GLY A 289 -7.47 13.02 -6.93
C GLY A 289 -8.56 13.29 -5.89
N LEU A 290 -9.32 14.35 -6.10
CA LEU A 290 -10.45 14.75 -5.23
C LEU A 290 -11.76 14.04 -5.58
N GLY A 291 -11.78 13.18 -6.62
CA GLY A 291 -12.94 12.42 -7.06
C GLY A 291 -12.92 10.97 -6.55
N GLY A 292 -13.90 10.58 -5.73
CA GLY A 292 -14.16 9.19 -5.37
C GLY A 292 -14.98 8.46 -6.44
N GLU A 293 -14.83 7.14 -6.56
CA GLU A 293 -15.66 6.27 -7.43
C GLU A 293 -17.14 6.19 -6.98
N SER A 294 -17.50 6.80 -5.84
CA SER A 294 -18.87 6.80 -5.31
C SER A 294 -19.56 8.11 -5.62
N GLY A 295 -20.52 8.06 -6.50
CA GLY A 295 -21.31 9.07 -7.16
C GLY A 295 -22.02 10.20 -6.37
N GLU A 296 -21.58 10.59 -5.19
CA GLU A 296 -22.31 11.59 -4.39
C GLU A 296 -21.61 12.93 -4.17
N THR A 297 -20.31 13.04 -4.40
CA THR A 297 -19.64 14.37 -4.31
C THR A 297 -18.91 14.63 -5.61
N LYS A 298 -19.47 15.52 -6.44
CA LYS A 298 -18.86 15.94 -7.70
C LYS A 298 -18.07 17.22 -7.44
N TYR A 299 -16.76 17.12 -7.58
CA TYR A 299 -15.88 18.28 -7.54
C TYR A 299 -15.68 18.82 -8.97
N PHE A 300 -15.73 20.13 -9.11
CA PHE A 300 -15.59 20.80 -10.39
C PHE A 300 -14.47 21.83 -10.33
N SER A 301 -13.67 21.89 -11.40
CA SER A 301 -12.71 22.98 -11.57
C SER A 301 -13.41 24.17 -12.21
N VAL A 302 -13.30 25.33 -11.59
CA VAL A 302 -13.83 26.59 -12.08
C VAL A 302 -12.72 27.65 -12.07
N PRO A 303 -12.64 28.56 -13.06
CA PRO A 303 -11.72 29.68 -12.98
C PRO A 303 -12.02 30.53 -11.74
N LYS A 304 -10.98 31.02 -11.05
CA LYS A 304 -11.15 31.93 -9.90
C LYS A 304 -11.95 33.18 -10.25
N SER A 305 -11.86 33.65 -11.50
CA SER A 305 -12.64 34.77 -12.02
C SER A 305 -14.15 34.49 -12.02
N ALA A 306 -14.58 33.22 -12.00
CA ALA A 306 -16.00 32.86 -11.94
C ALA A 306 -16.58 32.88 -10.52
N LEU A 307 -15.72 32.96 -9.49
CA LEU A 307 -16.17 32.97 -8.10
C LEU A 307 -16.61 34.36 -7.68
N SER A 308 -17.79 34.44 -7.08
CA SER A 308 -18.33 35.65 -6.46
C SER A 308 -18.56 35.40 -4.97
N ARG A 309 -18.11 36.32 -4.13
CA ARG A 309 -18.32 36.24 -2.67
C ARG A 309 -19.42 37.20 -2.24
N GLN A 310 -20.33 36.73 -1.38
CA GLN A 310 -21.35 37.52 -0.74
C GLN A 310 -21.45 37.15 0.74
N GLY A 311 -20.99 38.04 1.62
CA GLY A 311 -20.85 37.73 3.03
C GLY A 311 -19.88 36.55 3.23
N SER A 312 -20.36 35.50 3.90
CA SER A 312 -19.63 34.24 4.13
C SER A 312 -19.70 33.27 2.94
N ASP A 313 -20.60 33.47 1.99
CA ASP A 313 -20.92 32.52 0.94
C ASP A 313 -20.14 32.83 -0.34
N THR A 314 -19.65 31.75 -0.96
CA THR A 314 -19.06 31.81 -2.29
C THR A 314 -20.03 31.17 -3.27
N MET A 315 -20.19 31.78 -4.43
CA MET A 315 -21.13 31.34 -5.45
C MET A 315 -20.56 31.49 -6.85
N VAL A 316 -21.13 30.75 -7.78
CA VAL A 316 -20.91 30.86 -9.22
C VAL A 316 -22.25 31.14 -9.89
N PHE A 317 -22.22 31.81 -11.04
CA PHE A 317 -23.44 32.09 -11.81
C PHE A 317 -23.57 31.08 -12.94
N MET A 318 -24.56 30.18 -12.81
CA MET A 318 -24.87 29.15 -13.80
C MET A 318 -25.77 29.76 -14.89
N GLN A 319 -25.48 29.50 -16.16
CA GLN A 319 -26.29 29.92 -17.28
C GLN A 319 -27.62 29.16 -17.31
N THR A 320 -28.73 29.88 -17.38
CA THR A 320 -30.09 29.35 -17.58
C THR A 320 -30.61 29.73 -18.97
N LYS A 321 -31.82 29.32 -19.32
CA LYS A 321 -32.45 29.67 -20.60
C LYS A 321 -32.74 31.18 -20.73
N THR A 322 -32.93 31.86 -19.61
CA THR A 322 -33.36 33.27 -19.53
C THR A 322 -32.28 34.21 -19.01
N GLY A 323 -31.13 33.67 -18.57
CA GLY A 323 -30.06 34.47 -17.98
C GLY A 323 -29.12 33.64 -17.10
N PHE A 324 -29.04 34.00 -15.81
CA PHE A 324 -28.13 33.34 -14.86
C PHE A 324 -28.84 33.04 -13.54
N ALA A 325 -28.46 31.93 -12.91
CA ALA A 325 -28.84 31.56 -11.55
C ALA A 325 -27.64 31.51 -10.63
N PRO A 326 -27.63 32.11 -9.43
CA PRO A 326 -26.59 32.00 -8.48
C PRO A 326 -26.62 30.58 -7.83
N VAL A 327 -25.50 29.91 -7.82
CA VAL A 327 -25.33 28.58 -7.17
C VAL A 327 -24.27 28.73 -6.10
N THR A 328 -24.64 28.48 -4.85
CA THR A 328 -23.69 28.46 -3.73
C THR A 328 -22.77 27.26 -3.88
N VAL A 329 -21.46 27.50 -3.76
CA VAL A 329 -20.42 26.51 -3.89
C VAL A 329 -19.49 26.55 -2.68
N LYS A 330 -18.99 25.38 -2.28
CA LYS A 330 -17.96 25.31 -1.25
C LYS A 330 -16.60 25.21 -1.93
N VAL A 331 -15.75 26.21 -1.76
CA VAL A 331 -14.38 26.17 -2.28
C VAL A 331 -13.57 25.18 -1.45
N ILE A 332 -13.02 24.18 -2.12
CA ILE A 332 -12.21 23.11 -1.51
C ILE A 332 -10.72 23.45 -1.59
N SER A 333 -10.26 23.96 -2.73
CA SER A 333 -8.90 24.44 -2.92
C SER A 333 -8.84 25.50 -4.01
N GLU A 334 -7.88 26.41 -3.88
CA GLU A 334 -7.60 27.44 -4.89
C GLU A 334 -6.17 27.30 -5.37
N GLN A 335 -5.94 27.23 -6.70
CA GLN A 335 -4.59 27.14 -7.25
C GLN A 335 -4.46 27.82 -8.60
N GLY A 336 -3.36 28.54 -8.79
CA GLY A 336 -3.11 29.26 -10.03
C GLY A 336 -4.33 30.08 -10.43
N SER A 337 -4.85 29.87 -11.64
CA SER A 337 -6.04 30.51 -12.22
C SER A 337 -7.35 29.83 -11.82
N ASP A 338 -7.31 28.63 -11.22
CA ASP A 338 -8.49 27.81 -11.00
C ASP A 338 -8.77 27.55 -9.52
N ALA A 339 -10.03 27.22 -9.21
CA ALA A 339 -10.47 26.76 -7.90
C ALA A 339 -11.29 25.47 -8.06
N VAL A 340 -11.14 24.57 -7.11
CA VAL A 340 -11.97 23.37 -7.00
C VAL A 340 -13.11 23.64 -6.07
N VAL A 341 -14.33 23.41 -6.55
CA VAL A 341 -15.56 23.63 -5.81
C VAL A 341 -16.36 22.35 -5.66
N ASP A 342 -16.99 22.21 -4.50
CA ASP A 342 -18.02 21.21 -4.22
C ASP A 342 -19.38 21.86 -4.43
N ALA A 343 -20.15 21.33 -5.38
CA ALA A 343 -21.48 21.82 -5.69
C ALA A 343 -22.34 20.74 -6.38
N LYS A 344 -23.64 20.90 -6.30
CA LYS A 344 -24.62 20.00 -6.93
C LYS A 344 -24.83 20.32 -8.42
N PHE A 345 -23.80 20.14 -9.23
CA PHE A 345 -23.89 20.26 -10.68
C PHE A 345 -24.15 18.90 -11.35
N LYS A 346 -24.82 18.91 -12.50
CA LYS A 346 -24.99 17.71 -13.35
C LYS A 346 -23.77 17.46 -14.24
N GLY A 347 -22.94 18.51 -14.47
CA GLY A 347 -21.67 18.45 -15.20
C GLY A 347 -21.79 18.72 -16.70
N ASP A 348 -22.91 19.23 -17.16
CA ASP A 348 -23.20 19.71 -18.52
C ASP A 348 -23.58 21.20 -18.55
N GLU A 349 -23.59 21.83 -17.37
CA GLU A 349 -23.91 23.23 -17.24
C GLU A 349 -22.78 24.15 -17.74
N LYS A 350 -23.15 25.38 -18.07
CA LYS A 350 -22.24 26.48 -18.37
C LYS A 350 -22.28 27.50 -17.25
N ILE A 351 -21.12 28.03 -16.89
CA ILE A 351 -20.96 29.05 -15.86
C ILE A 351 -20.39 30.34 -16.47
N ALA A 352 -20.75 31.48 -15.92
CA ALA A 352 -20.12 32.74 -16.27
C ALA A 352 -18.66 32.76 -15.77
N VAL A 353 -17.72 33.17 -16.62
CA VAL A 353 -16.29 33.27 -16.30
C VAL A 353 -15.76 34.70 -16.36
N THR A 354 -16.47 35.59 -17.07
CA THR A 354 -16.21 37.04 -17.08
C THR A 354 -17.50 37.81 -16.86
N GLY A 355 -17.43 39.09 -16.53
CA GLY A 355 -18.57 39.94 -16.29
C GLY A 355 -19.34 39.66 -14.99
N ILE A 356 -18.72 38.95 -14.05
CA ILE A 356 -19.35 38.51 -12.79
C ILE A 356 -19.88 39.66 -11.96
N SER A 357 -19.18 40.80 -11.92
CA SER A 357 -19.62 41.99 -11.19
C SER A 357 -20.91 42.59 -11.75
N ALA A 358 -21.08 42.52 -13.07
CA ALA A 358 -22.32 42.99 -13.71
C ALA A 358 -23.51 42.07 -13.38
N ILE A 359 -23.30 40.76 -13.43
CA ILE A 359 -24.32 39.78 -13.04
C ILE A 359 -24.68 39.93 -11.56
N LYS A 360 -23.68 40.15 -10.70
CA LYS A 360 -23.90 40.38 -9.26
C LYS A 360 -24.65 41.67 -9.01
N GLY A 361 -24.31 42.75 -9.73
CA GLY A 361 -25.03 44.03 -9.66
C GLY A 361 -26.54 43.91 -10.02
N ALA A 362 -26.82 43.22 -11.13
CA ALA A 362 -28.18 42.92 -11.55
C ALA A 362 -28.94 42.06 -10.52
N TRP A 363 -28.25 41.07 -9.95
CA TRP A 363 -28.83 40.20 -8.91
C TRP A 363 -29.16 40.95 -7.62
N MET A 364 -28.36 41.93 -7.25
CA MET A 364 -28.56 42.78 -6.05
C MET A 364 -29.53 43.94 -6.30
N GLY A 365 -30.12 44.04 -7.50
CA GLY A 365 -31.04 45.14 -7.86
C GLY A 365 -30.34 46.48 -8.09
N LEU A 366 -29.02 46.52 -8.26
CA LEU A 366 -28.19 47.71 -8.48
C LEU A 366 -28.04 48.06 -9.96
N GLY A 367 -28.70 47.33 -10.86
CA GLY A 367 -28.63 47.48 -12.32
C GLY A 367 -29.99 47.88 -12.91
N GLY A 368 -30.59 48.95 -12.43
CA GLY A 368 -31.82 49.52 -12.98
C GLY A 368 -31.56 50.90 -13.52
N GLU A 369 -31.34 51.01 -14.82
CA GLU A 369 -31.92 51.98 -15.74
C GLU A 369 -31.49 51.60 -17.17
#